data_a15cdfa8d75ad79635e379067c912045
#
_entry.id   a15cdfa8d75ad79635e379067c912045
#
_cell.length_a   1.000
_cell.length_b   1.000
_cell.length_c   1.000
_cell.angle_alpha   90.00
_cell.angle_beta   90.00
_cell.angle_gamma   90.00
#
_symmetry.space_group_name_H-M   'P 1'
#
loop_
_entity.id
_entity.type
_entity.pdbx_description
1 polymer ?
#
loop_
_entity_poly.entity_id
_entity_poly.type
_entity_poly.pdbx_seq_one_letter_code
_entity_poly.pdbx_strand_id
1 'polypeptide(L)'
;VFSFVSLHSRNVLKGPFSFTMALCVPENALRFKPSLTRTLMPRIQPRDAHFPTVQTLIESGVHPLLARIYAARGVRRREELDYRLSGLLPPHALHGATEAAQLLADAIEAGARMVIIADYDCDGATACAVAMRGLRSMGADVHYLVPNRFEYGYGLTPAIVELAARMEPELLITVDNGIASVEGVAAARRLGIATLITDHHLPGDTLPEADVIVNPNQPDCDFPSKSIAGVGVMFYVLLALRAEMRERSAFSNGQEPKLGDLLDLVALGTVADVVRLDRNNRILVSQGLARMRAGRMQPGVRALFAAAGRDAQRASSFDMGFALGPRLNAAGRLSDMSLGIECLITDDSARALNIAQELDSLNRERREIEQSMQEDALAQLNDFNPGDKLSACLFEKDWHQGVIGIVAGRIKEQLNRPTFAFAHGNDGELKGSGRSIPNLHLRDALDLVSKRHPDLLLRFGGHAMAAGVTIPEHRHADFSAAFEEVVQELLGGTDITRHIDTDGSLESAWMSLDAARMLEQEVWGHGFPAPVFSDKFRVDNQRLLKERHLKLQLSKNGQRFDAIQFNFAESAPAEIHAAYRLSANEYNGVTSLQLMFEHFEPA
;
A
#
# COMPACT_ATOMS: atom_id res chain seq x y z
N VAL A 1 42.99 -25.66 -32.61
CA VAL A 1 43.56 -25.82 -33.97
C VAL A 1 42.74 -24.98 -34.92
N PHE A 2 43.38 -23.91 -35.42
CA PHE A 2 43.07 -23.10 -36.64
C PHE A 2 41.68 -22.47 -36.80
N SER A 3 41.49 -21.27 -37.31
CA SER A 3 42.36 -20.15 -37.73
C SER A 3 41.48 -18.92 -37.99
N PHE A 4 42.06 -17.75 -37.78
CA PHE A 4 41.68 -16.43 -38.24
C PHE A 4 41.24 -16.35 -39.72
N VAL A 5 40.24 -15.53 -40.02
CA VAL A 5 40.34 -14.56 -41.14
C VAL A 5 39.56 -13.30 -40.75
N SER A 6 40.29 -12.20 -40.76
CA SER A 6 39.87 -10.81 -40.75
C SER A 6 39.43 -10.37 -42.15
N LEU A 7 38.39 -9.53 -42.28
CA LEU A 7 38.36 -8.54 -43.36
C LEU A 7 37.47 -7.32 -42.95
N HIS A 8 38.08 -6.18 -43.11
CA HIS A 8 37.58 -4.80 -43.04
C HIS A 8 36.53 -4.52 -44.11
N SER A 9 35.51 -3.72 -43.83
CA SER A 9 35.34 -2.34 -44.28
C SER A 9 33.90 -1.82 -44.23
N ARG A 10 33.73 -0.72 -43.51
CA ARG A 10 33.04 0.54 -43.89
C ARG A 10 31.58 0.57 -44.37
N ASN A 11 30.90 1.40 -43.61
CA ASN A 11 29.94 2.46 -43.99
C ASN A 11 28.43 2.22 -43.87
N VAL A 12 27.89 2.96 -42.88
CA VAL A 12 26.75 3.89 -42.99
C VAL A 12 25.41 3.34 -43.47
N LEU A 13 24.45 3.32 -42.54
CA LEU A 13 23.15 4.00 -42.72
C LEU A 13 22.33 3.96 -41.41
N LYS A 14 21.96 5.16 -40.95
CA LYS A 14 20.96 5.42 -39.90
C LYS A 14 19.58 5.08 -40.41
N GLY A 15 18.77 4.35 -39.60
CA GLY A 15 17.34 4.24 -39.81
C GLY A 15 16.70 3.59 -38.60
N PRO A 16 15.60 4.12 -38.04
CA PRO A 16 14.95 3.57 -36.87
C PRO A 16 14.16 2.32 -37.28
N PHE A 17 14.50 1.15 -36.72
CA PHE A 17 13.70 -0.04 -36.83
C PHE A 17 12.47 0.09 -35.90
N SER A 18 11.35 0.43 -36.51
CA SER A 18 10.02 0.27 -35.94
C SER A 18 9.64 -1.21 -36.01
N PHE A 19 9.69 -1.94 -34.90
CA PHE A 19 9.02 -3.23 -34.78
C PHE A 19 7.56 -2.99 -34.44
N THR A 20 6.72 -2.97 -35.47
CA THR A 20 5.26 -3.07 -35.33
C THR A 20 4.92 -4.54 -35.12
N MET A 21 4.86 -5.00 -33.89
CA MET A 21 4.15 -6.24 -33.57
C MET A 21 2.65 -5.91 -33.56
N ALA A 22 1.97 -6.24 -34.63
CA ALA A 22 0.52 -6.29 -34.67
C ALA A 22 0.04 -7.47 -33.80
N LEU A 23 -0.26 -7.20 -32.54
CA LEU A 23 -1.08 -8.08 -31.71
C LEU A 23 -2.53 -7.90 -32.20
N CYS A 24 -3.05 -8.92 -32.87
CA CYS A 24 -4.48 -9.09 -33.06
C CYS A 24 -5.14 -9.21 -31.69
N VAL A 25 -5.69 -8.13 -31.20
CA VAL A 25 -6.61 -8.13 -30.07
C VAL A 25 -7.98 -8.45 -30.64
N PRO A 26 -8.71 -9.47 -30.11
CA PRO A 26 -10.07 -9.72 -30.56
C PRO A 26 -10.95 -8.50 -30.28
N GLU A 27 -11.79 -8.16 -31.23
CA GLU A 27 -12.69 -6.99 -31.30
C GLU A 27 -13.82 -6.96 -30.23
N ASN A 28 -13.76 -7.81 -29.22
CA ASN A 28 -14.72 -7.86 -28.11
C ASN A 28 -14.19 -7.15 -26.86
N ALA A 29 -14.00 -5.83 -26.93
CA ALA A 29 -14.03 -5.01 -25.74
C ALA A 29 -15.46 -5.11 -25.16
N LEU A 30 -15.60 -5.86 -24.06
CA LEU A 30 -16.86 -6.10 -23.35
C LEU A 30 -17.55 -4.76 -23.03
N ARG A 31 -18.55 -4.41 -23.83
CA ARG A 31 -19.46 -3.30 -23.56
C ARG A 31 -20.45 -3.80 -22.51
N PHE A 32 -20.33 -3.35 -21.28
CA PHE A 32 -21.44 -3.50 -20.32
C PHE A 32 -22.73 -2.94 -20.93
N LYS A 33 -23.86 -3.65 -20.71
CA LYS A 33 -25.17 -3.14 -21.13
C LYS A 33 -25.37 -1.72 -20.57
N PRO A 34 -25.88 -0.76 -21.34
CA PRO A 34 -26.09 0.62 -20.90
C PRO A 34 -26.89 0.78 -19.60
N SER A 35 -27.69 -0.25 -19.22
CA SER A 35 -28.43 -0.30 -17.95
C SER A 35 -27.54 -0.50 -16.72
N LEU A 36 -26.44 -1.26 -16.84
CA LEU A 36 -25.47 -1.50 -15.76
C LEU A 36 -24.64 -0.24 -15.44
N THR A 37 -24.22 0.48 -16.48
CA THR A 37 -23.41 1.70 -16.31
C THR A 37 -24.15 2.80 -15.53
N ARG A 38 -25.43 2.94 -15.68
CA ARG A 38 -26.22 4.00 -15.03
C ARG A 38 -26.45 3.77 -13.54
N THR A 39 -26.51 2.52 -13.08
CA THR A 39 -26.72 2.14 -11.67
C THR A 39 -25.43 2.19 -10.84
N LEU A 40 -24.26 2.18 -11.48
CA LEU A 40 -22.95 2.13 -10.84
C LEU A 40 -22.16 3.46 -10.94
N MET A 41 -22.76 4.53 -11.52
CA MET A 41 -22.08 5.82 -11.62
C MET A 41 -21.87 6.43 -10.23
N PRO A 42 -20.63 6.80 -9.89
CA PRO A 42 -20.38 7.47 -8.61
C PRO A 42 -20.99 8.87 -8.61
N ARG A 43 -21.47 9.33 -7.46
CA ARG A 43 -21.93 10.70 -7.26
C ARG A 43 -20.76 11.57 -6.82
N ILE A 44 -20.62 12.73 -7.44
CA ILE A 44 -19.65 13.75 -7.04
C ILE A 44 -20.22 14.51 -5.84
N GLN A 45 -19.51 14.50 -4.72
CA GLN A 45 -19.93 15.15 -3.47
C GLN A 45 -18.80 16.04 -2.92
N PRO A 46 -19.05 17.33 -2.65
CA PRO A 46 -18.05 18.19 -2.02
C PRO A 46 -17.93 17.86 -0.53
N ARG A 47 -16.67 17.81 -0.02
CA ARG A 47 -16.38 17.78 1.41
C ARG A 47 -16.75 19.11 2.05
N ASP A 48 -17.24 19.04 3.25
CA ASP A 48 -17.44 20.26 4.06
C ASP A 48 -16.09 20.77 4.58
N ALA A 49 -15.83 22.05 4.36
CA ALA A 49 -14.69 22.76 4.92
C ALA A 49 -15.22 23.85 5.86
N HIS A 50 -15.13 23.62 7.16
CA HIS A 50 -15.63 24.54 8.18
C HIS A 50 -14.99 25.93 8.04
N PHE A 51 -15.77 26.91 7.58
CA PHE A 51 -15.30 28.24 7.19
C PHE A 51 -14.45 28.95 8.25
N PRO A 52 -14.84 28.99 9.56
CA PRO A 52 -13.99 29.59 10.60
C PRO A 52 -12.61 28.94 10.71
N THR A 53 -12.50 27.63 10.53
CA THR A 53 -11.21 26.92 10.53
C THR A 53 -10.34 27.33 9.34
N VAL A 54 -10.94 27.46 8.15
CA VAL A 54 -10.25 27.95 6.94
C VAL A 54 -9.66 29.33 7.21
N GLN A 55 -10.46 30.23 7.78
CA GLN A 55 -10.04 31.60 8.09
C GLN A 55 -8.88 31.62 9.11
N THR A 56 -8.98 30.84 10.20
CA THR A 56 -7.91 30.70 11.20
C THR A 56 -6.59 30.21 10.57
N LEU A 57 -6.66 29.23 9.67
CA LEU A 57 -5.48 28.74 8.97
C LEU A 57 -4.86 29.80 8.05
N ILE A 58 -5.67 30.57 7.32
CA ILE A 58 -5.19 31.67 6.46
C ILE A 58 -4.51 32.75 7.31
N GLU A 59 -5.14 33.18 8.40
CA GLU A 59 -4.63 34.19 9.32
C GLU A 59 -3.30 33.76 9.97
N SER A 60 -3.10 32.45 10.17
CA SER A 60 -1.84 31.87 10.66
C SER A 60 -0.76 31.73 9.57
N GLY A 61 -1.06 32.16 8.32
CA GLY A 61 -0.12 32.17 7.19
C GLY A 61 -0.12 30.89 6.35
N VAL A 62 -1.14 30.05 6.44
CA VAL A 62 -1.33 28.92 5.51
C VAL A 62 -1.89 29.47 4.20
N HIS A 63 -1.36 28.97 3.07
CA HIS A 63 -1.84 29.35 1.74
C HIS A 63 -3.36 29.11 1.61
N PRO A 64 -4.18 30.04 1.08
CA PRO A 64 -5.66 29.94 1.09
C PRO A 64 -6.21 28.63 0.48
N LEU A 65 -5.65 28.18 -0.63
CA LEU A 65 -6.02 26.89 -1.24
C LEU A 65 -5.74 25.72 -0.28
N LEU A 66 -4.55 25.65 0.31
CA LEU A 66 -4.20 24.62 1.27
C LEU A 66 -5.02 24.70 2.54
N ALA A 67 -5.33 25.90 3.03
CA ALA A 67 -6.17 26.10 4.22
C ALA A 67 -7.55 25.45 4.06
N ARG A 68 -8.20 25.64 2.90
CA ARG A 68 -9.47 25.00 2.55
C ARG A 68 -9.35 23.48 2.53
N ILE A 69 -8.32 22.97 1.85
CA ILE A 69 -8.07 21.54 1.70
C ILE A 69 -7.78 20.89 3.07
N TYR A 70 -6.97 21.51 3.90
CA TYR A 70 -6.61 21.00 5.21
C TYR A 70 -7.78 21.05 6.20
N ALA A 71 -8.56 22.12 6.19
CA ALA A 71 -9.76 22.23 7.02
C ALA A 71 -10.76 21.10 6.70
N ALA A 72 -10.96 20.78 5.42
CA ALA A 72 -11.79 19.66 4.97
C ALA A 72 -11.26 18.27 5.41
N ARG A 73 -10.00 18.18 5.86
CA ARG A 73 -9.35 16.98 6.40
C ARG A 73 -9.21 17.01 7.92
N GLY A 74 -9.89 17.96 8.57
CA GLY A 74 -9.94 18.06 10.03
C GLY A 74 -8.76 18.77 10.68
N VAL A 75 -7.85 19.37 9.91
CA VAL A 75 -6.79 20.22 10.46
C VAL A 75 -7.41 21.52 10.97
N ARG A 76 -7.12 21.86 12.21
CA ARG A 76 -7.71 23.04 12.89
C ARG A 76 -6.72 24.14 13.15
N ARG A 77 -5.44 23.83 13.28
CA ARG A 77 -4.35 24.75 13.64
C ARG A 77 -3.11 24.50 12.82
N ARG A 78 -2.33 25.56 12.58
CA ARG A 78 -1.09 25.50 11.80
C ARG A 78 -0.05 24.53 12.39
N GLU A 79 0.00 24.38 13.71
CA GLU A 79 0.95 23.49 14.41
C GLU A 79 0.74 22.02 14.03
N GLU A 80 -0.43 21.65 13.57
CA GLU A 80 -0.71 20.30 13.07
C GLU A 80 -0.07 20.01 11.70
N LEU A 81 0.40 21.06 11.03
CA LEU A 81 1.13 21.02 9.76
C LEU A 81 2.65 21.16 9.97
N ASP A 82 3.12 21.22 11.23
CA ASP A 82 4.54 21.17 11.54
C ASP A 82 4.99 19.71 11.57
N TYR A 83 5.75 19.32 10.54
CA TYR A 83 6.24 17.95 10.36
C TYR A 83 7.71 17.77 10.78
N ARG A 84 8.23 18.62 11.68
CA ARG A 84 9.56 18.42 12.27
C ARG A 84 9.59 17.20 13.18
N LEU A 85 10.74 16.50 13.25
CA LEU A 85 10.92 15.30 14.09
C LEU A 85 10.65 15.55 15.58
N SER A 86 10.85 16.77 16.06
CA SER A 86 10.52 17.16 17.43
C SER A 86 9.02 17.09 17.75
N GLY A 87 8.17 16.97 16.73
CA GLY A 87 6.73 16.79 16.87
C GLY A 87 6.27 15.32 16.95
N LEU A 88 7.19 14.36 16.83
CA LEU A 88 6.88 12.94 17.02
C LEU A 88 6.42 12.67 18.46
N LEU A 89 5.53 11.70 18.60
CA LEU A 89 5.15 11.19 19.92
C LEU A 89 6.38 10.60 20.62
N PRO A 90 6.49 10.72 21.95
CA PRO A 90 7.65 10.18 22.67
C PRO A 90 7.61 8.64 22.65
N PRO A 91 8.75 7.95 22.45
CA PRO A 91 8.80 6.48 22.36
C PRO A 91 8.24 5.77 23.60
N HIS A 92 8.45 6.30 24.80
CA HIS A 92 7.95 5.73 26.05
C HIS A 92 6.41 5.73 26.16
N ALA A 93 5.69 6.49 25.32
CA ALA A 93 4.23 6.44 25.27
C ALA A 93 3.71 5.19 24.54
N LEU A 94 4.56 4.50 23.76
CA LEU A 94 4.22 3.23 23.12
C LEU A 94 4.48 2.09 24.12
N HIS A 95 3.41 1.46 24.57
CA HIS A 95 3.48 0.39 25.56
C HIS A 95 4.44 -0.73 25.14
N GLY A 96 5.31 -1.16 26.03
CA GLY A 96 6.33 -2.17 25.78
C GLY A 96 7.63 -1.63 25.14
N ALA A 97 7.67 -0.36 24.66
CA ALA A 97 8.85 0.15 23.97
C ALA A 97 10.07 0.33 24.89
N THR A 98 9.84 0.67 26.15
CA THR A 98 10.91 0.79 27.17
C THR A 98 11.48 -0.58 27.53
N GLU A 99 10.59 -1.54 27.79
CA GLU A 99 10.95 -2.94 28.08
C GLU A 99 11.67 -3.60 26.91
N ALA A 100 11.21 -3.33 25.67
CA ALA A 100 11.88 -3.79 24.46
C ALA A 100 13.30 -3.19 24.34
N ALA A 101 13.46 -1.93 24.67
CA ALA A 101 14.78 -1.27 24.65
C ALA A 101 15.74 -1.91 25.68
N GLN A 102 15.26 -2.22 26.88
CA GLN A 102 16.06 -2.90 27.90
C GLN A 102 16.44 -4.32 27.46
N LEU A 103 15.46 -5.12 26.98
CA LEU A 103 15.70 -6.47 26.49
C LEU A 103 16.72 -6.50 25.35
N LEU A 104 16.60 -5.57 24.38
CA LEU A 104 17.53 -5.48 23.26
C LEU A 104 18.91 -5.01 23.71
N ALA A 105 19.01 -4.06 24.63
CA ALA A 105 20.30 -3.60 25.18
C ALA A 105 21.01 -4.73 25.93
N ASP A 106 20.29 -5.48 26.78
CA ASP A 106 20.83 -6.65 27.50
C ASP A 106 21.34 -7.72 26.51
N ALA A 107 20.55 -8.01 25.45
CA ALA A 107 20.93 -8.96 24.41
C ALA A 107 22.17 -8.50 23.62
N ILE A 108 22.29 -7.20 23.31
CA ILE A 108 23.48 -6.63 22.65
C ILE A 108 24.72 -6.75 23.57
N GLU A 109 24.59 -6.39 24.85
CA GLU A 109 25.69 -6.49 25.83
C GLU A 109 26.14 -7.94 26.03
N ALA A 110 25.21 -8.90 26.01
CA ALA A 110 25.50 -10.32 26.09
C ALA A 110 26.08 -10.92 24.81
N GLY A 111 26.05 -10.19 23.68
CA GLY A 111 26.40 -10.73 22.36
C GLY A 111 25.45 -11.80 21.86
N ALA A 112 24.19 -11.76 22.32
CA ALA A 112 23.15 -12.74 21.99
C ALA A 112 22.78 -12.67 20.51
N ARG A 113 22.60 -13.86 19.89
CA ARG A 113 22.15 -13.97 18.50
C ARG A 113 20.66 -13.67 18.41
N MET A 114 20.32 -12.69 17.58
CA MET A 114 18.95 -12.26 17.32
C MET A 114 18.52 -12.68 15.91
N VAL A 115 17.31 -13.22 15.77
CA VAL A 115 16.72 -13.51 14.45
C VAL A 115 15.38 -12.78 14.32
N ILE A 116 15.29 -11.96 13.27
CA ILE A 116 14.07 -11.23 12.92
C ILE A 116 13.20 -12.12 12.04
N ILE A 117 11.94 -12.29 12.43
CA ILE A 117 10.90 -12.93 11.62
C ILE A 117 10.05 -11.84 10.99
N ALA A 118 10.22 -11.61 9.70
CA ALA A 118 9.55 -10.54 8.97
C ALA A 118 8.27 -11.03 8.27
N ASP A 119 7.30 -10.11 8.12
CA ASP A 119 6.20 -10.33 7.17
C ASP A 119 6.68 -10.23 5.72
N TYR A 120 5.87 -10.70 4.79
CA TYR A 120 6.19 -10.90 3.37
C TYR A 120 5.63 -9.79 2.45
N ASP A 121 5.34 -8.63 2.99
CA ASP A 121 4.95 -7.46 2.21
C ASP A 121 5.94 -6.29 2.34
N CYS A 122 5.57 -5.13 1.80
CA CYS A 122 6.46 -3.96 1.79
C CYS A 122 6.67 -3.39 3.19
N ASP A 123 5.66 -3.44 4.10
CA ASP A 123 5.83 -2.96 5.47
C ASP A 123 6.75 -3.92 6.25
N GLY A 124 6.49 -5.23 6.21
CA GLY A 124 7.37 -6.23 6.81
C GLY A 124 8.80 -6.15 6.28
N ALA A 125 8.99 -5.99 4.97
CA ALA A 125 10.33 -5.86 4.37
C ALA A 125 11.05 -4.58 4.82
N THR A 126 10.35 -3.44 4.87
CA THR A 126 10.96 -2.19 5.35
C THR A 126 11.19 -2.20 6.85
N ALA A 127 10.29 -2.82 7.64
CA ALA A 127 10.47 -3.01 9.08
C ALA A 127 11.69 -3.89 9.37
N CYS A 128 11.87 -4.99 8.63
CA CYS A 128 13.05 -5.83 8.70
C CYS A 128 14.32 -5.05 8.35
N ALA A 129 14.31 -4.28 7.27
CA ALA A 129 15.46 -3.48 6.87
C ALA A 129 15.83 -2.39 7.90
N VAL A 130 14.82 -1.75 8.50
CA VAL A 130 15.00 -0.77 9.59
C VAL A 130 15.57 -1.46 10.83
N ALA A 131 15.05 -2.62 11.22
CA ALA A 131 15.57 -3.41 12.33
C ALA A 131 17.01 -3.85 12.10
N MET A 132 17.31 -4.47 10.95
CA MET A 132 18.64 -4.94 10.59
C MET A 132 19.69 -3.81 10.60
N ARG A 133 19.38 -2.67 9.94
CA ARG A 133 20.28 -1.53 9.89
C ARG A 133 20.45 -0.86 11.25
N GLY A 134 19.34 -0.67 11.98
CA GLY A 134 19.35 -0.04 13.30
C GLY A 134 20.12 -0.85 14.32
N LEU A 135 19.78 -2.13 14.48
CA LEU A 135 20.40 -3.03 15.45
C LEU A 135 21.89 -3.26 15.15
N ARG A 136 22.26 -3.51 13.88
CA ARG A 136 23.68 -3.63 13.48
C ARG A 136 24.48 -2.37 13.78
N SER A 137 23.91 -1.20 13.56
CA SER A 137 24.59 0.07 13.89
C SER A 137 24.80 0.28 15.39
N MET A 138 24.10 -0.50 16.22
CA MET A 138 24.23 -0.54 17.69
C MET A 138 25.03 -1.72 18.20
N GLY A 139 25.60 -2.53 17.30
CA GLY A 139 26.52 -3.65 17.65
C GLY A 139 25.83 -5.01 17.82
N ALA A 140 24.57 -5.18 17.45
CA ALA A 140 23.85 -6.44 17.57
C ALA A 140 24.35 -7.51 16.58
N ASP A 141 24.44 -8.79 17.01
CA ASP A 141 24.50 -9.97 16.13
C ASP A 141 23.08 -10.31 15.68
N VAL A 142 22.66 -9.76 14.54
CA VAL A 142 21.29 -9.85 14.06
C VAL A 142 21.20 -10.39 12.64
N HIS A 143 20.28 -11.34 12.48
CA HIS A 143 19.95 -12.03 11.24
C HIS A 143 18.44 -11.90 10.98
N TYR A 144 17.98 -12.33 9.81
CA TYR A 144 16.56 -12.35 9.50
C TYR A 144 16.13 -13.63 8.79
N LEU A 145 14.86 -13.96 8.92
CA LEU A 145 14.17 -15.03 8.24
C LEU A 145 12.83 -14.51 7.73
N VAL A 146 12.55 -14.74 6.44
CA VAL A 146 11.23 -14.50 5.86
C VAL A 146 10.64 -15.82 5.44
N PRO A 147 9.56 -16.26 6.08
CA PRO A 147 8.95 -17.53 5.72
C PRO A 147 8.18 -17.41 4.41
N ASN A 148 8.20 -18.50 3.61
CA ASN A 148 7.33 -18.60 2.45
C ASN A 148 5.87 -18.68 2.88
N ARG A 149 5.06 -17.67 2.54
CA ARG A 149 3.63 -17.58 2.91
C ARG A 149 2.78 -18.75 2.42
N PHE A 150 3.18 -19.39 1.34
CA PHE A 150 2.42 -20.49 0.74
C PHE A 150 2.66 -21.81 1.48
N GLU A 151 3.81 -21.96 2.13
CA GLU A 151 4.21 -23.15 2.89
C GLU A 151 3.87 -23.03 4.38
N TYR A 152 4.20 -21.88 4.99
CA TYR A 152 4.17 -21.71 6.46
C TYR A 152 2.99 -20.88 6.97
N GLY A 153 2.23 -20.21 6.08
CA GLY A 153 1.13 -19.35 6.45
C GLY A 153 1.58 -17.95 6.92
N TYR A 154 0.80 -17.34 7.80
CA TYR A 154 1.02 -15.98 8.29
C TYR A 154 1.50 -15.96 9.75
N GLY A 155 2.40 -15.04 10.06
CA GLY A 155 2.89 -14.76 11.41
C GLY A 155 3.87 -15.82 11.93
N LEU A 156 4.22 -15.70 13.20
CA LEU A 156 5.11 -16.65 13.88
C LEU A 156 4.35 -17.94 14.22
N THR A 157 4.47 -18.95 13.37
CA THR A 157 3.92 -20.29 13.60
C THR A 157 4.94 -21.21 14.27
N PRO A 158 4.53 -22.34 14.92
CA PRO A 158 5.46 -23.33 15.45
C PRO A 158 6.47 -23.83 14.40
N ALA A 159 6.05 -24.06 13.16
CA ALA A 159 6.92 -24.50 12.09
C ALA A 159 8.00 -23.45 11.71
N ILE A 160 7.64 -22.16 11.77
CA ILE A 160 8.59 -21.06 11.56
C ILE A 160 9.59 -20.98 12.71
N VAL A 161 9.14 -21.20 13.95
CA VAL A 161 10.04 -21.26 15.12
C VAL A 161 11.04 -22.41 14.99
N GLU A 162 10.60 -23.60 14.57
CA GLU A 162 11.50 -24.73 14.30
C GLU A 162 12.53 -24.42 13.19
N LEU A 163 12.10 -23.68 12.16
CA LEU A 163 13.01 -23.24 11.10
C LEU A 163 14.03 -22.23 11.64
N ALA A 164 13.58 -21.24 12.41
CA ALA A 164 14.44 -20.21 13.02
C ALA A 164 15.41 -20.81 14.05
N ALA A 165 14.99 -21.84 14.80
CA ALA A 165 15.83 -22.52 15.79
C ALA A 165 17.10 -23.15 15.20
N ARG A 166 17.12 -23.46 13.88
CA ARG A 166 18.31 -23.93 13.17
C ARG A 166 19.40 -22.87 13.07
N MET A 167 19.04 -21.59 13.26
CA MET A 167 19.98 -20.48 13.31
C MET A 167 20.50 -20.22 14.73
N GLU A 168 20.07 -21.03 15.71
CA GLU A 168 20.47 -20.95 17.13
C GLU A 168 20.26 -19.56 17.73
N PRO A 169 19.04 -18.94 17.61
CA PRO A 169 18.77 -17.65 18.21
C PRO A 169 18.58 -17.75 19.72
N GLU A 170 19.01 -16.72 20.44
CA GLU A 170 18.65 -16.51 21.85
C GLU A 170 17.44 -15.58 21.97
N LEU A 171 17.20 -14.74 20.93
CA LEU A 171 16.05 -13.84 20.86
C LEU A 171 15.43 -13.87 19.45
N LEU A 172 14.13 -14.14 19.36
CA LEU A 172 13.32 -13.93 18.17
C LEU A 172 12.65 -12.56 18.25
N ILE A 173 12.71 -11.81 17.16
CA ILE A 173 12.06 -10.51 17.03
C ILE A 173 11.08 -10.61 15.86
N THR A 174 9.78 -10.46 16.09
CA THR A 174 8.85 -10.33 14.97
C THR A 174 8.75 -8.87 14.53
N VAL A 175 8.63 -8.62 13.24
CA VAL A 175 8.36 -7.30 12.70
C VAL A 175 7.15 -7.35 11.77
N ASP A 176 6.16 -6.50 12.05
CA ASP A 176 4.91 -6.41 11.31
C ASP A 176 4.05 -7.68 11.39
N ASN A 177 4.26 -8.48 12.43
CA ASN A 177 3.48 -9.69 12.73
C ASN A 177 3.69 -10.09 14.19
N GLY A 178 2.92 -11.08 14.65
CA GLY A 178 3.19 -11.76 15.92
C GLY A 178 2.14 -11.54 17.01
N ILE A 179 1.33 -10.48 16.98
CA ILE A 179 0.35 -10.19 18.05
C ILE A 179 -0.70 -11.30 18.24
N ALA A 180 -0.97 -12.09 17.23
CA ALA A 180 -1.89 -13.22 17.26
C ALA A 180 -1.17 -14.59 17.30
N SER A 181 0.17 -14.62 17.43
CA SER A 181 1.00 -15.82 17.29
C SER A 181 1.16 -16.61 18.61
N VAL A 182 0.06 -16.91 19.29
CA VAL A 182 0.07 -17.59 20.61
C VAL A 182 0.82 -18.92 20.57
N GLU A 183 0.55 -19.78 19.59
CA GLU A 183 1.18 -21.10 19.47
C GLU A 183 2.67 -20.99 19.10
N GLY A 184 3.03 -20.04 18.26
CA GLY A 184 4.42 -19.78 17.86
C GLY A 184 5.27 -19.32 19.03
N VAL A 185 4.79 -18.36 19.81
CA VAL A 185 5.48 -17.87 21.01
C VAL A 185 5.61 -19.00 22.05
N ALA A 186 4.55 -19.80 22.26
CA ALA A 186 4.63 -20.97 23.12
C ALA A 186 5.66 -22.01 22.61
N ALA A 187 5.84 -22.16 21.30
CA ALA A 187 6.88 -23.03 20.73
C ALA A 187 8.29 -22.47 20.98
N ALA A 188 8.50 -21.16 20.79
CA ALA A 188 9.78 -20.50 21.08
C ALA A 188 10.16 -20.67 22.57
N ARG A 189 9.22 -20.42 23.47
CA ARG A 189 9.41 -20.60 24.92
C ARG A 189 9.80 -22.02 25.31
N ARG A 190 9.18 -23.05 24.67
CA ARG A 190 9.58 -24.46 24.91
C ARG A 190 11.01 -24.76 24.50
N LEU A 191 11.55 -24.04 23.53
CA LEU A 191 12.94 -24.14 23.08
C LEU A 191 13.89 -23.24 23.88
N GLY A 192 13.38 -22.48 24.86
CA GLY A 192 14.19 -21.57 25.66
C GLY A 192 14.61 -20.29 24.90
N ILE A 193 13.90 -19.94 23.84
CA ILE A 193 14.18 -18.78 23.01
C ILE A 193 13.27 -17.63 23.47
N ALA A 194 13.86 -16.49 23.83
CA ALA A 194 13.12 -15.26 24.17
C ALA A 194 12.42 -14.67 22.95
N THR A 195 11.32 -13.95 23.15
CA THR A 195 10.53 -13.37 22.07
C THR A 195 10.19 -11.90 22.30
N LEU A 196 10.49 -11.05 21.31
CA LEU A 196 10.05 -9.67 21.22
C LEU A 196 9.08 -9.54 20.04
N ILE A 197 7.85 -9.17 20.31
CA ILE A 197 6.86 -8.88 19.26
C ILE A 197 6.85 -7.39 18.96
N THR A 198 7.07 -7.00 17.70
CA THR A 198 6.78 -5.66 17.20
C THR A 198 5.76 -5.75 16.08
N ASP A 199 4.57 -5.23 16.32
CA ASP A 199 3.42 -5.40 15.43
C ASP A 199 2.46 -4.20 15.55
N HIS A 200 1.55 -4.06 14.62
CA HIS A 200 0.51 -3.04 14.64
C HIS A 200 -0.89 -3.60 14.34
N HIS A 201 -0.99 -4.87 14.04
CA HIS A 201 -2.26 -5.54 13.79
C HIS A 201 -3.13 -5.59 15.05
N LEU A 202 -4.42 -5.81 14.86
CA LEU A 202 -5.35 -5.99 15.98
C LEU A 202 -5.07 -7.32 16.69
N PRO A 203 -5.05 -7.33 18.02
CA PRO A 203 -4.86 -8.56 18.79
C PRO A 203 -6.04 -9.52 18.60
N GLY A 204 -5.78 -10.81 18.83
CA GLY A 204 -6.83 -11.82 19.01
C GLY A 204 -7.47 -11.75 20.40
N ASP A 205 -8.29 -12.76 20.72
CA ASP A 205 -8.96 -12.88 22.03
C ASP A 205 -7.96 -13.06 23.18
N THR A 206 -6.79 -13.62 22.88
CA THR A 206 -5.70 -13.82 23.84
C THR A 206 -4.40 -13.31 23.25
N LEU A 207 -3.58 -12.66 24.08
CA LEU A 207 -2.23 -12.26 23.69
C LEU A 207 -1.25 -13.43 23.84
N PRO A 208 -0.21 -13.51 22.98
CA PRO A 208 0.88 -14.46 23.19
C PRO A 208 1.68 -14.12 24.45
N GLU A 209 2.19 -15.15 25.15
CA GLU A 209 3.05 -14.99 26.33
C GLU A 209 4.51 -14.70 25.91
N ALA A 210 4.71 -13.64 25.10
CA ALA A 210 6.04 -13.15 24.71
C ALA A 210 6.72 -12.43 25.88
N ASP A 211 8.06 -12.35 25.84
CA ASP A 211 8.82 -11.62 26.87
C ASP A 211 8.49 -10.12 26.81
N VAL A 212 8.34 -9.56 25.61
CA VAL A 212 7.85 -8.20 25.40
C VAL A 212 6.96 -8.11 24.16
N ILE A 213 5.90 -7.31 24.24
CA ILE A 213 5.02 -6.96 23.13
C ILE A 213 5.02 -5.45 22.96
N VAL A 214 5.32 -4.99 21.75
CA VAL A 214 5.21 -3.57 21.34
C VAL A 214 4.19 -3.50 20.21
N ASN A 215 2.97 -3.07 20.55
CA ASN A 215 1.89 -2.90 19.59
C ASN A 215 0.95 -1.77 20.06
N PRO A 216 0.66 -0.76 19.23
CA PRO A 216 -0.22 0.34 19.62
C PRO A 216 -1.66 -0.10 19.88
N ASN A 217 -2.07 -1.26 19.33
CA ASN A 217 -3.43 -1.78 19.40
C ASN A 217 -3.61 -2.87 20.49
N GLN A 218 -2.54 -3.20 21.25
CA GLN A 218 -2.67 -4.07 22.40
C GLN A 218 -3.52 -3.43 23.50
N PRO A 219 -4.16 -4.20 24.38
CA PRO A 219 -4.86 -3.68 25.55
C PRO A 219 -3.96 -2.76 26.38
N ASP A 220 -4.56 -1.76 27.02
CA ASP A 220 -3.90 -0.81 27.92
C ASP A 220 -2.78 0.03 27.29
N CYS A 221 -2.67 0.08 25.96
CA CYS A 221 -1.75 0.98 25.27
C CYS A 221 -2.43 2.31 24.94
N ASP A 222 -1.98 3.39 25.55
CA ASP A 222 -2.50 4.74 25.32
C ASP A 222 -1.80 5.53 24.21
N PHE A 223 -0.97 4.86 23.41
CA PHE A 223 -0.27 5.50 22.29
C PHE A 223 -1.27 6.09 21.29
N PRO A 224 -1.25 7.42 21.04
CA PRO A 224 -2.31 8.08 20.28
C PRO A 224 -2.34 7.70 18.79
N SER A 225 -1.19 7.31 18.20
CA SER A 225 -1.09 6.91 16.79
C SER A 225 -1.39 5.42 16.63
N LYS A 226 -2.69 5.06 16.72
CA LYS A 226 -3.15 3.67 16.57
C LYS A 226 -2.93 3.09 15.18
N SER A 227 -2.71 3.97 14.20
CA SER A 227 -2.51 3.61 12.79
C SER A 227 -1.04 3.62 12.38
N ILE A 228 -0.09 3.60 13.32
CA ILE A 228 1.33 3.49 12.95
C ILE A 228 1.57 2.13 12.27
N ALA A 229 2.33 2.10 11.18
CA ALA A 229 2.69 0.89 10.46
C ALA A 229 3.73 0.05 11.21
N GLY A 230 3.91 -1.22 10.86
CA GLY A 230 4.87 -2.12 11.50
C GLY A 230 6.30 -1.58 11.45
N VAL A 231 6.72 -0.99 10.32
CA VAL A 231 8.02 -0.30 10.21
C VAL A 231 8.13 0.89 11.18
N GLY A 232 7.04 1.60 11.40
CA GLY A 232 6.97 2.71 12.36
C GLY A 232 7.12 2.22 13.80
N VAL A 233 6.47 1.11 14.17
CA VAL A 233 6.62 0.48 15.49
C VAL A 233 8.08 0.10 15.72
N MET A 234 8.71 -0.59 14.77
CA MET A 234 10.13 -0.95 14.88
C MET A 234 11.04 0.29 14.98
N PHE A 235 10.74 1.34 14.23
CA PHE A 235 11.50 2.60 14.33
C PHE A 235 11.39 3.22 15.72
N TYR A 236 10.23 3.18 16.37
CA TYR A 236 10.02 3.65 17.75
C TYR A 236 10.79 2.80 18.77
N VAL A 237 10.85 1.48 18.59
CA VAL A 237 11.67 0.58 19.40
C VAL A 237 13.15 0.96 19.28
N LEU A 238 13.65 1.25 18.08
CA LEU A 238 15.03 1.69 17.87
C LEU A 238 15.31 3.07 18.51
N LEU A 239 14.33 3.98 18.50
CA LEU A 239 14.47 5.27 19.20
C LEU A 239 14.59 5.07 20.72
N ALA A 240 13.78 4.18 21.30
CA ALA A 240 13.85 3.81 22.70
C ALA A 240 15.18 3.11 23.03
N LEU A 241 15.60 2.12 22.23
CA LEU A 241 16.86 1.41 22.38
C LEU A 241 18.07 2.36 22.36
N ARG A 242 18.09 3.29 21.40
CA ARG A 242 19.17 4.28 21.34
C ARG A 242 19.22 5.15 22.60
N ALA A 243 18.07 5.53 23.17
CA ALA A 243 17.99 6.28 24.41
C ALA A 243 18.53 5.44 25.59
N GLU A 244 18.10 4.21 25.73
CA GLU A 244 18.57 3.25 26.76
C GLU A 244 20.09 3.05 26.68
N MET A 245 20.63 2.76 25.49
CA MET A 245 22.08 2.58 25.30
C MET A 245 22.88 3.85 25.60
N ARG A 246 22.29 5.05 25.37
CA ARG A 246 22.91 6.32 25.76
C ARG A 246 22.98 6.44 27.28
N GLU A 247 21.92 6.07 28.01
CA GLU A 247 21.87 6.04 29.47
C GLU A 247 22.90 5.07 30.06
N ARG A 248 23.08 3.92 29.40
CA ARG A 248 24.13 2.92 29.72
C ARG A 248 25.54 3.37 29.30
N SER A 249 25.70 4.55 28.70
CA SER A 249 26.99 5.03 28.19
C SER A 249 27.65 4.10 27.14
N ALA A 250 26.85 3.37 26.39
CA ALA A 250 27.31 2.38 25.39
C ALA A 250 27.96 3.06 24.17
N PHE A 251 27.67 4.33 23.89
CA PHE A 251 28.23 5.06 22.75
C PHE A 251 29.46 5.85 23.15
N SER A 252 30.65 5.38 22.76
CA SER A 252 31.91 6.12 22.94
C SER A 252 32.15 7.07 21.76
N ASN A 253 32.71 8.27 22.05
CA ASN A 253 33.27 9.21 21.06
C ASN A 253 32.36 9.60 19.88
N GLY A 254 31.06 9.81 20.11
CA GLY A 254 30.15 10.29 19.07
C GLY A 254 29.70 9.23 18.05
N GLN A 255 29.85 7.95 18.34
CA GLN A 255 29.41 6.82 17.50
C GLN A 255 27.90 6.52 17.63
N GLU A 256 27.13 7.41 18.20
CA GLU A 256 25.68 7.23 18.33
C GLU A 256 25.00 7.21 16.94
N PRO A 257 24.21 6.14 16.64
CA PRO A 257 23.56 5.98 15.33
C PRO A 257 22.56 7.09 15.00
N LYS A 258 22.61 7.59 13.78
CA LYS A 258 21.67 8.58 13.26
C LYS A 258 20.41 7.87 12.70
N LEU A 259 19.50 7.46 13.56
CA LEU A 259 18.28 6.74 13.14
C LEU A 259 17.42 7.51 12.14
N GLY A 260 17.54 8.86 12.10
CA GLY A 260 16.93 9.66 11.04
C GLY A 260 17.34 9.24 9.62
N ASP A 261 18.48 8.54 9.46
CA ASP A 261 18.94 8.04 8.17
C ASP A 261 18.09 6.86 7.63
N LEU A 262 17.20 6.29 8.46
CA LEU A 262 16.29 5.20 8.09
C LEU A 262 14.88 5.69 7.71
N LEU A 263 14.61 7.00 7.76
CA LEU A 263 13.26 7.54 7.56
C LEU A 263 12.74 7.40 6.12
N ASP A 264 13.58 7.19 5.14
CA ASP A 264 13.16 6.85 3.79
C ASP A 264 12.50 5.46 3.74
N LEU A 265 13.06 4.46 4.45
CA LEU A 265 12.46 3.14 4.62
C LEU A 265 11.16 3.22 5.43
N VAL A 266 11.17 3.97 6.54
CA VAL A 266 9.97 4.15 7.38
C VAL A 266 8.83 4.78 6.59
N ALA A 267 9.12 5.80 5.78
CA ALA A 267 8.11 6.43 4.94
C ALA A 267 7.56 5.47 3.87
N LEU A 268 8.45 4.67 3.26
CA LEU A 268 8.06 3.70 2.22
C LEU A 268 7.09 2.66 2.78
N GLY A 269 7.40 1.99 3.89
CA GLY A 269 6.52 1.00 4.51
C GLY A 269 5.21 1.64 4.98
N THR A 270 5.26 2.75 5.71
CA THR A 270 4.07 3.47 6.18
C THR A 270 3.07 3.80 5.05
N VAL A 271 3.57 4.22 3.88
CA VAL A 271 2.69 4.54 2.75
C VAL A 271 2.22 3.28 2.02
N ALA A 272 3.08 2.27 1.90
CA ALA A 272 2.76 1.04 1.18
C ALA A 272 1.75 0.16 1.90
N ASP A 273 1.75 0.17 3.24
CA ASP A 273 0.76 -0.52 4.08
C ASP A 273 -0.62 0.16 4.08
N VAL A 274 -0.72 1.37 3.51
CA VAL A 274 -1.98 2.11 3.40
C VAL A 274 -2.61 2.44 4.76
N VAL A 275 -1.81 2.56 5.82
CA VAL A 275 -2.28 3.01 7.14
C VAL A 275 -2.80 4.45 7.08
N ARG A 276 -3.71 4.78 8.00
CA ARG A 276 -4.21 6.16 8.10
C ARG A 276 -3.06 7.11 8.43
N LEU A 277 -2.90 8.15 7.61
CA LEU A 277 -1.90 9.20 7.82
C LEU A 277 -2.39 10.21 8.88
N ASP A 278 -2.39 9.79 10.14
CA ASP A 278 -2.53 10.70 11.27
C ASP A 278 -1.32 11.65 11.36
N ARG A 279 -1.30 12.56 12.32
CA ARG A 279 -0.22 13.54 12.42
C ARG A 279 1.15 12.88 12.58
N ASN A 280 1.25 11.82 13.39
CA ASN A 280 2.52 11.13 13.65
C ASN A 280 3.06 10.47 12.36
N ASN A 281 2.20 9.75 11.64
CA ASN A 281 2.56 9.15 10.36
C ASN A 281 2.92 10.20 9.30
N ARG A 282 2.22 11.36 9.27
CA ARG A 282 2.59 12.45 8.36
C ARG A 282 3.97 13.01 8.65
N ILE A 283 4.39 13.11 9.93
CA ILE A 283 5.76 13.51 10.27
C ILE A 283 6.76 12.50 9.70
N LEU A 284 6.59 11.21 9.98
CA LEU A 284 7.47 10.14 9.48
C LEU A 284 7.58 10.18 7.94
N VAL A 285 6.44 10.22 7.25
CA VAL A 285 6.38 10.25 5.79
C VAL A 285 7.00 11.54 5.22
N SER A 286 6.70 12.71 5.80
CA SER A 286 7.27 13.99 5.36
C SER A 286 8.80 14.01 5.48
N GLN A 287 9.33 13.50 6.56
CA GLN A 287 10.78 13.44 6.79
C GLN A 287 11.47 12.45 5.85
N GLY A 288 10.84 11.30 5.58
CA GLY A 288 11.34 10.36 4.59
C GLY A 288 11.34 10.94 3.17
N LEU A 289 10.24 11.58 2.75
CA LEU A 289 10.16 12.28 1.46
C LEU A 289 11.21 13.38 1.32
N ALA A 290 11.43 14.18 2.38
CA ALA A 290 12.46 15.22 2.37
C ALA A 290 13.86 14.63 2.17
N ARG A 291 14.15 13.46 2.74
CA ARG A 291 15.41 12.75 2.52
C ARG A 291 15.54 12.22 1.10
N MET A 292 14.50 11.59 0.57
CA MET A 292 14.47 11.08 -0.81
C MET A 292 14.72 12.22 -1.81
N ARG A 293 14.01 13.34 -1.66
CA ARG A 293 14.16 14.54 -2.50
C ARG A 293 15.54 15.15 -2.43
N ALA A 294 16.19 15.09 -1.27
CA ALA A 294 17.57 15.55 -1.06
C ALA A 294 18.65 14.54 -1.52
N GLY A 295 18.27 13.39 -2.11
CA GLY A 295 19.20 12.33 -2.51
C GLY A 295 19.86 11.59 -1.35
N ARG A 296 19.40 11.79 -0.11
CA ARG A 296 19.92 11.16 1.12
C ARG A 296 19.06 9.95 1.51
N MET A 297 18.98 8.97 0.64
CA MET A 297 18.21 7.75 0.82
C MET A 297 19.11 6.52 0.71
N GLN A 298 18.62 5.38 1.20
CA GLN A 298 19.30 4.09 1.11
C GLN A 298 19.52 3.70 -0.37
N PRO A 299 20.61 2.96 -0.69
CA PRO A 299 20.90 2.54 -2.07
C PRO A 299 19.73 1.77 -2.71
N GLY A 300 19.05 0.90 -1.96
CA GLY A 300 17.90 0.14 -2.44
C GLY A 300 16.72 1.02 -2.82
N VAL A 301 16.38 2.02 -2.01
CA VAL A 301 15.30 2.96 -2.32
C VAL A 301 15.63 3.75 -3.60
N ARG A 302 16.88 4.19 -3.75
CA ARG A 302 17.35 4.87 -4.98
C ARG A 302 17.25 3.96 -6.20
N ALA A 303 17.63 2.71 -6.06
CA ALA A 303 17.55 1.71 -7.14
C ALA A 303 16.10 1.44 -7.56
N LEU A 304 15.16 1.37 -6.61
CA LEU A 304 13.74 1.22 -6.88
C LEU A 304 13.17 2.42 -7.66
N PHE A 305 13.55 3.67 -7.32
CA PHE A 305 13.20 4.85 -8.12
C PHE A 305 13.71 4.74 -9.55
N ALA A 306 14.97 4.36 -9.73
CA ALA A 306 15.58 4.20 -11.05
C ALA A 306 14.88 3.10 -11.87
N ALA A 307 14.63 1.92 -11.29
CA ALA A 307 13.91 0.82 -11.95
C ALA A 307 12.45 1.20 -12.29
N ALA A 308 11.84 2.06 -11.47
CA ALA A 308 10.49 2.58 -11.72
C ALA A 308 10.45 3.70 -12.78
N GLY A 309 11.60 4.21 -13.23
CA GLY A 309 11.68 5.38 -14.11
C GLY A 309 11.12 6.64 -13.45
N ARG A 310 11.29 6.79 -12.12
CA ARG A 310 10.81 7.93 -11.35
C ARG A 310 11.96 8.80 -10.87
N ASP A 311 11.72 10.11 -10.84
CA ASP A 311 12.68 11.09 -10.32
C ASP A 311 12.54 11.22 -8.79
N ALA A 312 13.54 10.75 -8.07
CA ALA A 312 13.56 10.82 -6.61
C ALA A 312 13.59 12.27 -6.07
N GLN A 313 14.07 13.25 -6.83
CA GLN A 313 14.03 14.67 -6.42
C GLN A 313 12.59 15.21 -6.36
N ARG A 314 11.66 14.53 -7.01
CA ARG A 314 10.23 14.84 -7.03
C ARG A 314 9.40 13.79 -6.30
N ALA A 315 10.04 12.97 -5.46
CA ALA A 315 9.39 11.89 -4.72
C ALA A 315 8.10 12.36 -4.02
N SER A 316 7.06 11.55 -4.11
CA SER A 316 5.75 11.78 -3.50
C SER A 316 5.23 10.52 -2.82
N SER A 317 4.20 10.63 -1.98
CA SER A 317 3.52 9.47 -1.42
C SER A 317 2.96 8.56 -2.53
N PHE A 318 2.55 9.15 -3.66
CA PHE A 318 2.08 8.38 -4.81
C PHE A 318 3.19 7.47 -5.38
N ASP A 319 4.42 7.95 -5.50
CA ASP A 319 5.54 7.12 -5.98
C ASP A 319 5.81 5.96 -5.04
N MET A 320 5.80 6.18 -3.72
CA MET A 320 5.97 5.12 -2.73
C MET A 320 4.86 4.07 -2.81
N GLY A 321 3.59 4.48 -2.82
CA GLY A 321 2.44 3.56 -2.80
C GLY A 321 2.17 2.88 -4.14
N PHE A 322 2.46 3.50 -5.29
CA PHE A 322 2.07 3.00 -6.62
C PHE A 322 3.25 2.66 -7.54
N ALA A 323 4.46 3.05 -7.20
CA ALA A 323 5.65 2.68 -7.95
C ALA A 323 6.60 1.78 -7.16
N LEU A 324 7.08 2.18 -5.97
CA LEU A 324 8.07 1.43 -5.21
C LEU A 324 7.45 0.22 -4.48
N GLY A 325 6.43 0.45 -3.64
CA GLY A 325 5.78 -0.60 -2.85
C GLY A 325 5.29 -1.80 -3.67
N PRO A 326 4.63 -1.61 -4.82
CA PRO A 326 4.19 -2.73 -5.67
C PRO A 326 5.32 -3.61 -6.21
N ARG A 327 6.54 -3.07 -6.37
CA ARG A 327 7.72 -3.85 -6.79
C ARG A 327 8.20 -4.77 -5.67
N LEU A 328 8.30 -4.26 -4.44
CA LEU A 328 8.59 -5.06 -3.26
C LEU A 328 7.50 -6.11 -3.04
N ASN A 329 6.24 -5.71 -3.03
CA ASN A 329 5.10 -6.62 -2.84
C ASN A 329 5.02 -7.73 -3.89
N ALA A 330 5.56 -7.53 -5.09
CA ALA A 330 5.57 -8.56 -6.13
C ALA A 330 6.44 -9.76 -5.74
N ALA A 331 7.56 -9.53 -5.05
CA ALA A 331 8.41 -10.62 -4.53
C ALA A 331 7.63 -11.53 -3.58
N GLY A 332 6.95 -10.98 -2.55
CA GLY A 332 6.16 -11.77 -1.60
C GLY A 332 4.90 -12.42 -2.19
N ARG A 333 4.55 -12.11 -3.45
CA ARG A 333 3.39 -12.71 -4.14
C ARG A 333 3.77 -13.79 -5.15
N LEU A 334 4.90 -13.66 -5.81
CA LEU A 334 5.32 -14.53 -6.91
C LEU A 334 6.63 -15.28 -6.63
N SER A 335 7.43 -14.83 -5.65
CA SER A 335 8.76 -15.35 -5.35
C SER A 335 9.03 -15.32 -3.84
N ASP A 336 10.21 -14.87 -3.44
CA ASP A 336 10.70 -14.77 -2.07
C ASP A 336 10.93 -13.30 -1.69
N MET A 337 10.33 -12.85 -0.59
CA MET A 337 10.50 -11.49 -0.08
C MET A 337 11.93 -11.20 0.40
N SER A 338 12.77 -12.22 0.66
CA SER A 338 14.19 -12.03 0.99
C SER A 338 14.90 -11.17 -0.05
N LEU A 339 14.51 -11.27 -1.34
CA LEU A 339 15.01 -10.42 -2.42
C LEU A 339 14.71 -8.94 -2.17
N GLY A 340 13.48 -8.63 -1.75
CA GLY A 340 13.07 -7.27 -1.40
C GLY A 340 13.84 -6.72 -0.21
N ILE A 341 14.01 -7.52 0.84
CA ILE A 341 14.78 -7.13 2.03
C ILE A 341 16.25 -6.93 1.66
N GLU A 342 16.86 -7.82 0.89
CA GLU A 342 18.25 -7.68 0.44
C GLU A 342 18.45 -6.37 -0.33
N CYS A 343 17.51 -5.99 -1.21
CA CYS A 343 17.53 -4.71 -1.90
C CYS A 343 17.64 -3.53 -0.92
N LEU A 344 16.90 -3.58 0.21
CA LEU A 344 16.81 -2.49 1.17
C LEU A 344 17.97 -2.46 2.18
N ILE A 345 18.63 -3.60 2.44
CA ILE A 345 19.72 -3.68 3.42
C ILE A 345 21.12 -3.60 2.81
N THR A 346 21.28 -3.81 1.51
CA THR A 346 22.60 -3.73 0.86
C THR A 346 23.09 -2.29 0.77
N ASP A 347 24.41 -2.10 1.00
CA ASP A 347 25.08 -0.82 0.78
C ASP A 347 25.77 -0.76 -0.60
N ASP A 348 25.83 -1.89 -1.32
CA ASP A 348 26.30 -1.95 -2.69
C ASP A 348 25.25 -1.46 -3.67
N SER A 349 25.50 -0.29 -4.26
CA SER A 349 24.57 0.34 -5.21
C SER A 349 24.39 -0.49 -6.51
N ALA A 350 25.40 -1.25 -6.95
CA ALA A 350 25.27 -2.09 -8.13
C ALA A 350 24.39 -3.32 -7.83
N ARG A 351 24.60 -3.95 -6.67
CA ARG A 351 23.74 -5.04 -6.20
C ARG A 351 22.31 -4.59 -6.01
N ALA A 352 22.08 -3.43 -5.36
CA ALA A 352 20.76 -2.83 -5.18
C ALA A 352 20.05 -2.61 -6.52
N LEU A 353 20.77 -2.09 -7.54
CA LEU A 353 20.18 -1.84 -8.86
C LEU A 353 19.78 -3.14 -9.57
N ASN A 354 20.63 -4.17 -9.52
CA ASN A 354 20.32 -5.47 -10.11
C ASN A 354 19.07 -6.08 -9.48
N ILE A 355 18.96 -6.05 -8.15
CA ILE A 355 17.78 -6.56 -7.45
C ILE A 355 16.55 -5.73 -7.78
N ALA A 356 16.64 -4.39 -7.82
CA ALA A 356 15.51 -3.54 -8.16
C ALA A 356 14.98 -3.78 -9.58
N GLN A 357 15.84 -4.14 -10.54
CA GLN A 357 15.45 -4.55 -11.89
C GLN A 357 14.72 -5.90 -11.89
N GLU A 358 15.17 -6.86 -11.07
CA GLU A 358 14.48 -8.13 -10.90
C GLU A 358 13.10 -7.94 -10.26
N LEU A 359 12.99 -7.11 -9.21
CA LEU A 359 11.72 -6.72 -8.61
C LEU A 359 10.77 -6.02 -9.61
N ASP A 360 11.31 -5.19 -10.52
CA ASP A 360 10.52 -4.59 -11.60
C ASP A 360 10.01 -5.63 -12.59
N SER A 361 10.80 -6.67 -12.89
CA SER A 361 10.37 -7.78 -13.75
C SER A 361 9.24 -8.58 -13.10
N LEU A 362 9.41 -8.97 -11.83
CA LEU A 362 8.36 -9.64 -11.04
C LEU A 362 7.07 -8.81 -10.96
N ASN A 363 7.19 -7.49 -10.80
CA ASN A 363 6.02 -6.62 -10.77
C ASN A 363 5.33 -6.50 -12.14
N ARG A 364 6.05 -6.61 -13.25
CA ARG A 364 5.46 -6.68 -14.60
C ARG A 364 4.70 -7.99 -14.78
N GLU A 365 5.33 -9.12 -14.45
CA GLU A 365 4.69 -10.45 -14.47
C GLU A 365 3.43 -10.49 -13.60
N ARG A 366 3.49 -10.00 -12.38
CA ARG A 366 2.33 -9.88 -11.50
C ARG A 366 1.19 -9.06 -12.15
N ARG A 367 1.51 -7.97 -12.87
CA ARG A 367 0.50 -7.16 -13.57
C ARG A 367 -0.12 -7.89 -14.76
N GLU A 368 0.64 -8.68 -15.48
CA GLU A 368 0.13 -9.50 -16.58
C GLU A 368 -0.83 -10.57 -16.06
N ILE A 369 -0.46 -11.26 -14.98
CA ILE A 369 -1.34 -12.20 -14.28
C ILE A 369 -2.61 -11.49 -13.77
N GLU A 370 -2.47 -10.33 -13.11
CA GLU A 370 -3.61 -9.53 -12.62
C GLU A 370 -4.56 -9.16 -13.75
N GLN A 371 -4.03 -8.73 -14.89
CA GLN A 371 -4.82 -8.32 -16.03
C GLN A 371 -5.60 -9.51 -16.62
N SER A 372 -4.96 -10.65 -16.85
CA SER A 372 -5.62 -11.86 -17.34
C SER A 372 -6.74 -12.29 -16.39
N MET A 373 -6.44 -12.38 -15.09
CA MET A 373 -7.45 -12.78 -14.10
C MET A 373 -8.60 -11.76 -13.99
N GLN A 374 -8.33 -10.47 -14.20
CA GLN A 374 -9.38 -9.45 -14.22
C GLN A 374 -10.29 -9.59 -15.45
N GLU A 375 -9.73 -9.92 -16.62
CA GLU A 375 -10.49 -10.17 -17.83
C GLU A 375 -11.42 -11.39 -17.67
N ASP A 376 -10.92 -12.48 -17.07
CA ASP A 376 -11.73 -13.67 -16.74
C ASP A 376 -12.85 -13.33 -15.75
N ALA A 377 -12.52 -12.57 -14.70
CA ALA A 377 -13.50 -12.15 -13.70
C ALA A 377 -14.62 -11.31 -14.33
N LEU A 378 -14.29 -10.40 -15.24
CA LEU A 378 -15.26 -9.57 -15.95
C LEU A 378 -16.12 -10.41 -16.90
N ALA A 379 -15.55 -11.45 -17.54
CA ALA A 379 -16.30 -12.37 -18.37
C ALA A 379 -17.36 -13.15 -17.56
N GLN A 380 -17.01 -13.59 -16.33
CA GLN A 380 -17.97 -14.24 -15.42
C GLN A 380 -19.10 -13.30 -14.96
N LEU A 381 -18.85 -11.98 -14.96
CA LEU A 381 -19.80 -10.96 -14.54
C LEU A 381 -20.70 -10.41 -15.66
N ASN A 382 -20.61 -10.93 -16.89
CA ASN A 382 -21.42 -10.44 -18.01
C ASN A 382 -22.94 -10.49 -17.75
N ASP A 383 -23.41 -11.48 -16.98
CA ASP A 383 -24.81 -11.64 -16.59
C ASP A 383 -25.10 -11.15 -15.16
N PHE A 384 -24.11 -10.54 -14.51
CA PHE A 384 -24.28 -9.98 -13.16
C PHE A 384 -25.18 -8.76 -13.19
N ASN A 385 -26.28 -8.81 -12.43
CA ASN A 385 -27.19 -7.68 -12.26
C ASN A 385 -27.02 -7.08 -10.85
N PRO A 386 -26.45 -5.87 -10.71
CA PRO A 386 -26.28 -5.22 -9.42
C PRO A 386 -27.59 -4.93 -8.66
N GLY A 387 -28.73 -5.00 -9.35
CA GLY A 387 -30.05 -4.87 -8.71
C GLY A 387 -30.49 -6.10 -7.94
N ASP A 388 -29.95 -7.27 -8.31
CA ASP A 388 -30.36 -8.57 -7.76
C ASP A 388 -29.38 -9.13 -6.73
N LYS A 389 -28.10 -8.69 -6.77
CA LYS A 389 -27.03 -9.19 -5.89
C LYS A 389 -26.24 -8.06 -5.27
N LEU A 390 -25.97 -8.19 -3.97
CA LEU A 390 -25.17 -7.24 -3.19
C LEU A 390 -23.74 -7.70 -2.95
N SER A 391 -23.36 -8.90 -3.39
CA SER A 391 -22.01 -9.45 -3.29
C SER A 391 -21.56 -10.13 -4.59
N ALA A 392 -20.27 -10.38 -4.73
CA ALA A 392 -19.70 -11.17 -5.83
C ALA A 392 -18.71 -12.20 -5.29
N CYS A 393 -18.87 -13.45 -5.73
CA CYS A 393 -17.94 -14.54 -5.46
C CYS A 393 -17.49 -15.14 -6.78
N LEU A 394 -16.19 -15.11 -7.05
CA LEU A 394 -15.60 -15.47 -8.33
C LEU A 394 -14.56 -16.56 -8.14
N PHE A 395 -14.53 -17.51 -9.03
CA PHE A 395 -13.55 -18.58 -9.02
C PHE A 395 -13.17 -18.96 -10.46
N GLU A 396 -11.89 -19.16 -10.69
CA GLU A 396 -11.37 -19.78 -11.89
C GLU A 396 -10.22 -20.72 -11.54
N LYS A 397 -10.17 -21.85 -12.24
CA LYS A 397 -9.25 -22.95 -11.90
C LYS A 397 -7.78 -22.54 -11.94
N ASP A 398 -7.43 -21.69 -12.90
CA ASP A 398 -6.04 -21.32 -13.19
C ASP A 398 -5.62 -20.00 -12.51
N TRP A 399 -6.44 -19.48 -11.58
CA TRP A 399 -6.10 -18.25 -10.88
C TRP A 399 -4.99 -18.44 -9.86
N HIS A 400 -4.10 -17.45 -9.80
CA HIS A 400 -2.94 -17.46 -8.91
C HIS A 400 -3.29 -16.98 -7.50
N GLN A 401 -3.00 -17.78 -6.46
CA GLN A 401 -3.32 -17.48 -5.05
C GLN A 401 -2.75 -16.13 -4.56
N GLY A 402 -1.54 -15.74 -5.01
CA GLY A 402 -0.90 -14.46 -4.63
C GLY A 402 -1.58 -13.23 -5.23
N VAL A 403 -2.47 -13.39 -6.23
CA VAL A 403 -3.07 -12.28 -7.00
C VAL A 403 -4.56 -12.14 -6.76
N ILE A 404 -5.28 -13.19 -6.29
CA ILE A 404 -6.74 -13.14 -6.06
C ILE A 404 -7.18 -11.94 -5.20
N GLY A 405 -6.41 -11.55 -4.19
CA GLY A 405 -6.74 -10.40 -3.34
C GLY A 405 -6.70 -9.06 -4.08
N ILE A 406 -5.87 -8.93 -5.12
CA ILE A 406 -5.83 -7.74 -5.97
C ILE A 406 -7.03 -7.75 -6.90
N VAL A 407 -7.35 -8.89 -7.51
CA VAL A 407 -8.52 -9.06 -8.39
C VAL A 407 -9.81 -8.78 -7.63
N ALA A 408 -9.99 -9.35 -6.43
CA ALA A 408 -11.13 -9.03 -5.57
C ALA A 408 -11.26 -7.52 -5.31
N GLY A 409 -10.13 -6.83 -5.08
CA GLY A 409 -10.10 -5.37 -4.91
C GLY A 409 -10.56 -4.62 -6.16
N ARG A 410 -10.09 -5.02 -7.34
CA ARG A 410 -10.48 -4.39 -8.62
C ARG A 410 -11.96 -4.57 -8.94
N ILE A 411 -12.46 -5.79 -8.75
CA ILE A 411 -13.88 -6.08 -8.98
C ILE A 411 -14.74 -5.35 -7.96
N LYS A 412 -14.35 -5.34 -6.67
CA LYS A 412 -15.01 -4.56 -5.63
C LYS A 412 -15.09 -3.06 -6.00
N GLU A 413 -13.99 -2.45 -6.49
CA GLU A 413 -13.97 -1.07 -6.92
C GLU A 413 -14.91 -0.82 -8.11
N GLN A 414 -14.99 -1.74 -9.04
CA GLN A 414 -15.81 -1.63 -10.24
C GLN A 414 -17.30 -1.82 -9.94
N LEU A 415 -17.66 -2.82 -9.12
CA LEU A 415 -19.05 -3.14 -8.78
C LEU A 415 -19.58 -2.33 -7.59
N ASN A 416 -18.69 -1.77 -6.76
CA ASN A 416 -18.99 -1.25 -5.43
C ASN A 416 -19.77 -2.27 -4.58
N ARG A 417 -19.29 -3.51 -4.56
CA ARG A 417 -19.87 -4.66 -3.85
C ARG A 417 -18.76 -5.43 -3.13
N PRO A 418 -19.01 -5.96 -1.92
CA PRO A 418 -18.07 -6.88 -1.30
C PRO A 418 -17.82 -8.07 -2.23
N THR A 419 -16.56 -8.39 -2.42
CA THR A 419 -16.15 -9.36 -3.45
C THR A 419 -15.14 -10.34 -2.88
N PHE A 420 -15.37 -11.65 -3.10
CA PHE A 420 -14.40 -12.71 -2.93
C PHE A 420 -13.91 -13.22 -4.27
N ALA A 421 -12.59 -13.43 -4.38
CA ALA A 421 -11.96 -14.16 -5.47
C ALA A 421 -11.27 -15.40 -4.90
N PHE A 422 -11.48 -16.56 -5.54
CA PHE A 422 -10.96 -17.84 -5.09
C PHE A 422 -9.94 -18.41 -6.08
N ALA A 423 -8.95 -19.13 -5.57
CA ALA A 423 -8.02 -19.95 -6.32
C ALA A 423 -7.89 -21.33 -5.67
N HIS A 424 -7.41 -22.31 -6.41
CA HIS A 424 -7.12 -23.63 -5.84
C HIS A 424 -6.10 -23.52 -4.69
N GLY A 425 -6.41 -24.20 -3.59
CA GLY A 425 -5.51 -24.50 -2.51
C GLY A 425 -4.90 -25.89 -2.67
N ASN A 426 -4.47 -26.47 -1.54
CA ASN A 426 -4.04 -27.85 -1.48
C ASN A 426 -5.25 -28.75 -1.21
N ASP A 427 -5.17 -30.03 -1.63
CA ASP A 427 -6.08 -31.11 -1.22
C ASP A 427 -7.59 -30.86 -1.42
N GLY A 428 -7.98 -30.25 -2.54
CA GLY A 428 -9.40 -30.01 -2.86
C GLY A 428 -10.03 -28.84 -2.09
N GLU A 429 -9.19 -27.93 -1.57
CA GLU A 429 -9.60 -26.68 -0.95
C GLU A 429 -9.56 -25.51 -1.95
N LEU A 430 -10.42 -24.50 -1.74
CA LEU A 430 -10.29 -23.19 -2.34
C LEU A 430 -9.84 -22.17 -1.28
N LYS A 431 -8.84 -21.38 -1.63
CA LYS A 431 -8.42 -20.21 -0.85
C LYS A 431 -9.07 -18.96 -1.44
N GLY A 432 -9.90 -18.30 -0.67
CA GLY A 432 -10.58 -17.07 -1.04
C GLY A 432 -9.95 -15.83 -0.40
N SER A 433 -9.85 -14.75 -1.15
CA SER A 433 -9.48 -13.43 -0.64
C SER A 433 -10.62 -12.46 -0.89
N GLY A 434 -11.16 -11.89 0.19
CA GLY A 434 -12.27 -10.96 0.18
C GLY A 434 -11.84 -9.51 0.33
N ARG A 435 -12.61 -8.61 -0.30
CA ARG A 435 -12.51 -7.16 -0.15
C ARG A 435 -13.89 -6.58 0.08
N SER A 436 -14.01 -5.68 1.06
CA SER A 436 -15.28 -5.09 1.47
C SER A 436 -15.46 -3.65 0.97
N ILE A 437 -16.69 -3.17 1.14
CA ILE A 437 -17.10 -1.78 0.95
C ILE A 437 -17.34 -1.14 2.34
N PRO A 438 -17.40 0.20 2.45
CA PRO A 438 -17.86 0.86 3.66
C PRO A 438 -19.21 0.29 4.14
N ASN A 439 -19.41 0.27 5.43
CA ASN A 439 -20.61 -0.24 6.11
C ASN A 439 -20.77 -1.77 6.17
N LEU A 440 -19.82 -2.56 5.65
CA LEU A 440 -19.80 -4.01 5.84
C LEU A 440 -18.48 -4.45 6.46
N HIS A 441 -18.53 -5.01 7.67
CA HIS A 441 -17.37 -5.61 8.34
C HIS A 441 -17.20 -7.06 7.86
N LEU A 442 -16.18 -7.30 7.01
CA LEU A 442 -16.05 -8.58 6.28
C LEU A 442 -15.81 -9.78 7.19
N ARG A 443 -14.99 -9.61 8.25
CA ARG A 443 -14.74 -10.69 9.22
C ARG A 443 -16.02 -11.07 9.96
N ASP A 444 -16.84 -10.09 10.39
CA ASP A 444 -18.10 -10.35 11.09
C ASP A 444 -19.10 -11.03 10.17
N ALA A 445 -19.13 -10.66 8.88
CA ALA A 445 -19.94 -11.35 7.89
C ALA A 445 -19.53 -12.82 7.75
N LEU A 446 -18.22 -13.12 7.72
CA LEU A 446 -17.74 -14.52 7.67
C LEU A 446 -18.05 -15.28 8.97
N ASP A 447 -17.94 -14.62 10.14
CA ASP A 447 -18.31 -15.22 11.42
C ASP A 447 -19.80 -15.62 11.44
N LEU A 448 -20.65 -14.75 10.89
CA LEU A 448 -22.08 -15.03 10.77
C LEU A 448 -22.37 -16.19 9.81
N VAL A 449 -21.67 -16.23 8.65
CA VAL A 449 -21.72 -17.37 7.72
C VAL A 449 -21.29 -18.65 8.41
N SER A 450 -20.18 -18.65 9.16
CA SER A 450 -19.67 -19.80 9.88
C SER A 450 -20.65 -20.34 10.93
N LYS A 451 -21.33 -19.46 11.65
CA LYS A 451 -22.35 -19.82 12.67
C LYS A 451 -23.62 -20.41 12.07
N ARG A 452 -24.03 -19.92 10.89
CA ARG A 452 -25.25 -20.39 10.21
C ARG A 452 -25.04 -21.66 9.40
N HIS A 453 -23.83 -21.82 8.87
CA HIS A 453 -23.45 -22.95 8.03
C HIS A 453 -22.19 -23.62 8.59
N PRO A 454 -22.31 -24.42 9.68
CA PRO A 454 -21.18 -25.19 10.20
C PRO A 454 -20.57 -26.05 9.08
N ASP A 455 -19.27 -26.23 9.09
CA ASP A 455 -18.48 -27.00 8.10
C ASP A 455 -18.40 -26.38 6.68
N LEU A 456 -18.98 -25.21 6.42
CA LEU A 456 -18.81 -24.51 5.16
C LEU A 456 -17.45 -23.80 5.07
N LEU A 457 -16.99 -23.22 6.19
CA LEU A 457 -15.69 -22.54 6.27
C LEU A 457 -14.73 -23.44 7.05
N LEU A 458 -13.64 -23.87 6.38
CA LEU A 458 -12.58 -24.63 7.05
C LEU A 458 -11.72 -23.73 7.92
N ARG A 459 -11.39 -22.52 7.41
CA ARG A 459 -10.64 -21.49 8.11
C ARG A 459 -11.05 -20.12 7.57
N PHE A 460 -11.08 -19.13 8.41
CA PHE A 460 -11.24 -17.73 7.99
C PHE A 460 -10.58 -16.77 8.98
N GLY A 461 -10.26 -15.57 8.51
CA GLY A 461 -9.68 -14.51 9.32
C GLY A 461 -9.53 -13.22 8.52
N GLY A 462 -9.24 -12.14 9.22
CA GLY A 462 -9.06 -10.83 8.58
C GLY A 462 -9.66 -9.70 9.41
N HIS A 463 -9.98 -8.60 8.72
CA HIS A 463 -10.45 -7.35 9.29
C HIS A 463 -11.70 -6.84 8.58
N ALA A 464 -12.13 -5.61 8.90
CA ALA A 464 -13.32 -5.02 8.34
C ALA A 464 -13.32 -4.97 6.80
N MET A 465 -12.19 -4.61 6.17
CA MET A 465 -12.12 -4.34 4.73
C MET A 465 -11.48 -5.45 3.91
N ALA A 466 -10.81 -6.40 4.53
CA ALA A 466 -10.13 -7.51 3.86
C ALA A 466 -10.15 -8.76 4.75
N ALA A 467 -10.47 -9.91 4.16
CA ALA A 467 -10.47 -11.19 4.86
C ALA A 467 -10.05 -12.34 3.94
N GLY A 468 -9.47 -13.37 4.55
CA GLY A 468 -9.19 -14.64 3.90
C GLY A 468 -10.17 -15.72 4.35
N VAL A 469 -10.49 -16.65 3.46
CA VAL A 469 -11.33 -17.81 3.77
C VAL A 469 -10.80 -19.05 3.05
N THR A 470 -10.93 -20.21 3.68
CA THR A 470 -10.67 -21.51 3.03
C THR A 470 -11.95 -22.33 3.09
N ILE A 471 -12.37 -22.86 1.96
CA ILE A 471 -13.58 -23.68 1.83
C ILE A 471 -13.28 -24.96 1.03
N PRO A 472 -14.06 -26.05 1.18
CA PRO A 472 -13.99 -27.17 0.27
C PRO A 472 -14.39 -26.73 -1.16
N GLU A 473 -13.67 -27.20 -2.18
CA GLU A 473 -13.88 -26.78 -3.58
C GLU A 473 -15.34 -26.95 -4.03
N HIS A 474 -15.93 -28.09 -3.74
CA HIS A 474 -17.32 -28.41 -4.13
C HIS A 474 -18.38 -27.54 -3.43
N ARG A 475 -18.01 -26.75 -2.39
CA ARG A 475 -18.91 -25.88 -1.63
C ARG A 475 -18.86 -24.40 -2.06
N HIS A 476 -18.21 -24.07 -3.18
CA HIS A 476 -18.12 -22.67 -3.64
C HIS A 476 -19.50 -22.02 -3.88
N ALA A 477 -20.43 -22.77 -4.50
CA ALA A 477 -21.79 -22.26 -4.74
C ALA A 477 -22.56 -22.03 -3.42
N ASP A 478 -22.40 -22.92 -2.44
CA ASP A 478 -23.02 -22.81 -1.11
C ASP A 478 -22.47 -21.59 -0.37
N PHE A 479 -21.14 -21.37 -0.43
CA PHE A 479 -20.50 -20.19 0.15
C PHE A 479 -21.03 -18.90 -0.50
N SER A 480 -21.13 -18.86 -1.83
CA SER A 480 -21.65 -17.70 -2.54
C SER A 480 -23.08 -17.35 -2.14
N ALA A 481 -23.94 -18.35 -1.97
CA ALA A 481 -25.32 -18.15 -1.52
C ALA A 481 -25.39 -17.69 -0.07
N ALA A 482 -24.65 -18.33 0.85
CA ALA A 482 -24.64 -17.98 2.25
C ALA A 482 -24.05 -16.59 2.50
N PHE A 483 -22.99 -16.22 1.77
CA PHE A 483 -22.39 -14.90 1.87
C PHE A 483 -23.33 -13.81 1.34
N GLU A 484 -24.01 -14.05 0.23
CA GLU A 484 -25.02 -13.13 -0.33
C GLU A 484 -26.17 -12.88 0.68
N GLU A 485 -26.70 -13.93 1.31
CA GLU A 485 -27.76 -13.82 2.33
C GLU A 485 -27.33 -12.93 3.50
N VAL A 486 -26.11 -13.16 4.03
CA VAL A 486 -25.55 -12.37 5.12
C VAL A 486 -25.32 -10.92 4.70
N VAL A 487 -24.80 -10.68 3.49
CA VAL A 487 -24.58 -9.33 2.97
C VAL A 487 -25.90 -8.60 2.78
N GLN A 488 -26.95 -9.25 2.27
CA GLN A 488 -28.29 -8.66 2.15
C GLN A 488 -28.87 -8.26 3.50
N GLU A 489 -28.68 -9.07 4.53
CA GLU A 489 -29.13 -8.76 5.88
C GLU A 489 -28.36 -7.57 6.47
N LEU A 490 -27.02 -7.59 6.40
CA LEU A 490 -26.18 -6.56 7.01
C LEU A 490 -26.24 -5.22 6.29
N LEU A 491 -26.45 -5.21 4.97
CA LEU A 491 -26.57 -3.99 4.17
C LEU A 491 -28.02 -3.58 3.90
N GLY A 492 -29.01 -4.35 4.37
CA GLY A 492 -30.42 -4.17 4.04
C GLY A 492 -30.89 -2.72 4.14
N GLY A 493 -31.22 -2.12 3.00
CA GLY A 493 -31.68 -0.74 2.89
C GLY A 493 -30.58 0.35 2.96
N THR A 494 -29.32 -0.01 3.10
CA THR A 494 -28.19 0.94 3.07
C THR A 494 -27.92 1.40 1.63
N ASP A 495 -27.84 2.72 1.41
CA ASP A 495 -27.37 3.26 0.12
C ASP A 495 -25.87 2.94 -0.04
N ILE A 496 -25.58 2.04 -0.98
CA ILE A 496 -24.21 1.64 -1.34
C ILE A 496 -23.73 2.33 -2.62
N THR A 497 -24.32 3.47 -2.99
CA THR A 497 -23.85 4.28 -4.11
C THR A 497 -22.42 4.76 -3.83
N ARG A 498 -21.53 4.59 -4.80
CA ARG A 498 -20.17 5.11 -4.70
C ARG A 498 -20.19 6.63 -4.72
N HIS A 499 -19.48 7.26 -3.79
CA HIS A 499 -19.25 8.70 -3.79
C HIS A 499 -17.81 9.04 -4.15
N ILE A 500 -17.62 10.13 -4.90
CA ILE A 500 -16.32 10.76 -5.10
C ILE A 500 -16.34 12.06 -4.31
N ASP A 501 -15.65 12.05 -3.18
CA ASP A 501 -15.51 13.23 -2.35
C ASP A 501 -14.54 14.21 -2.98
N THR A 502 -14.99 15.44 -3.19
CA THR A 502 -14.19 16.51 -3.78
C THR A 502 -13.96 17.67 -2.81
N ASP A 503 -12.95 18.48 -3.07
CA ASP A 503 -12.71 19.73 -2.35
C ASP A 503 -13.50 20.91 -2.98
N GLY A 504 -14.56 20.59 -3.73
CA GLY A 504 -15.44 21.54 -4.41
C GLY A 504 -14.80 22.17 -5.66
N SER A 505 -15.40 23.27 -6.11
CA SER A 505 -14.92 24.03 -7.28
C SER A 505 -13.56 24.68 -7.02
N LEU A 506 -12.71 24.73 -8.05
CA LEU A 506 -11.44 25.42 -8.02
C LEU A 506 -11.53 26.72 -8.82
N GLU A 507 -11.16 27.82 -8.18
CA GLU A 507 -11.08 29.12 -8.87
C GLU A 507 -10.06 29.07 -10.01
N SER A 508 -10.37 29.74 -11.12
CA SER A 508 -9.52 29.73 -12.30
C SER A 508 -8.09 30.22 -12.03
N ALA A 509 -7.90 31.11 -11.06
CA ALA A 509 -6.58 31.58 -10.63
C ALA A 509 -5.70 30.45 -10.06
N TRP A 510 -6.29 29.43 -9.44
CA TRP A 510 -5.60 28.29 -8.86
C TRP A 510 -5.47 27.09 -9.82
N MET A 511 -6.09 27.15 -10.99
CA MET A 511 -5.89 26.15 -12.05
C MET A 511 -4.57 26.40 -12.79
N SER A 512 -3.46 26.23 -12.08
CA SER A 512 -2.12 26.60 -12.54
C SER A 512 -1.10 25.50 -12.26
N LEU A 513 0.02 25.54 -12.99
CA LEU A 513 1.15 24.62 -12.77
C LEU A 513 1.75 24.79 -11.36
N ASP A 514 1.79 26.02 -10.85
CA ASP A 514 2.34 26.30 -9.52
C ASP A 514 1.45 25.70 -8.42
N ALA A 515 0.12 25.77 -8.57
CA ALA A 515 -0.80 25.11 -7.66
C ALA A 515 -0.64 23.58 -7.72
N ALA A 516 -0.50 22.99 -8.91
CA ALA A 516 -0.24 21.56 -9.04
C ALA A 516 1.04 21.15 -8.31
N ARG A 517 2.14 21.87 -8.51
CA ARG A 517 3.41 21.61 -7.82
C ARG A 517 3.31 21.78 -6.32
N MET A 518 2.63 22.80 -5.83
CA MET A 518 2.40 23.02 -4.41
C MET A 518 1.66 21.82 -3.79
N LEU A 519 0.61 21.33 -4.44
CA LEU A 519 -0.16 20.18 -3.97
C LEU A 519 0.64 18.87 -4.01
N GLU A 520 1.49 18.68 -5.03
CA GLU A 520 2.37 17.50 -5.16
C GLU A 520 3.48 17.44 -4.08
N GLN A 521 3.83 18.58 -3.48
CA GLN A 521 4.84 18.65 -2.42
C GLN A 521 4.31 18.20 -1.06
N GLU A 522 3.00 18.22 -0.86
CA GLU A 522 2.37 17.88 0.41
C GLU A 522 2.27 16.37 0.61
N VAL A 523 2.01 15.96 1.86
CA VAL A 523 1.86 14.54 2.24
C VAL A 523 0.39 14.15 2.15
N TRP A 524 0.08 13.28 1.21
CA TRP A 524 -1.26 12.73 1.01
C TRP A 524 -1.25 11.21 1.11
N GLY A 525 -2.36 10.63 1.57
CA GLY A 525 -2.54 9.18 1.65
C GLY A 525 -3.86 8.79 2.31
N HIS A 526 -3.96 7.58 2.80
CA HIS A 526 -5.16 7.06 3.44
C HIS A 526 -5.53 7.90 4.68
N GLY A 527 -6.81 8.26 4.83
CA GLY A 527 -7.30 9.14 5.90
C GLY A 527 -6.90 10.62 5.78
N PHE A 528 -6.00 10.95 4.83
CA PHE A 528 -5.59 12.31 4.49
C PHE A 528 -5.42 12.44 2.97
N PRO A 529 -6.52 12.29 2.20
CA PRO A 529 -6.46 12.08 0.76
C PRO A 529 -5.95 13.29 -0.02
N ALA A 530 -5.32 13.03 -1.16
CA ALA A 530 -4.95 14.08 -2.11
C ALA A 530 -6.19 14.86 -2.57
N PRO A 531 -6.04 16.17 -2.87
CA PRO A 531 -7.17 16.98 -3.29
C PRO A 531 -7.74 16.55 -4.64
N VAL A 532 -9.07 16.49 -4.68
CA VAL A 532 -9.88 16.27 -5.88
C VAL A 532 -10.83 17.43 -5.99
N PHE A 533 -10.87 18.09 -7.12
CA PHE A 533 -11.77 19.22 -7.38
C PHE A 533 -12.91 18.80 -8.29
N SER A 534 -14.00 19.57 -8.30
CA SER A 534 -15.12 19.31 -9.20
C SER A 534 -15.63 20.59 -9.84
N ASP A 535 -15.70 20.58 -11.17
CA ASP A 535 -16.14 21.72 -11.96
C ASP A 535 -16.87 21.31 -13.23
N LYS A 536 -17.67 22.26 -13.77
CA LYS A 536 -18.27 22.13 -15.07
C LYS A 536 -17.34 22.67 -16.16
N PHE A 537 -17.22 21.90 -17.24
CA PHE A 537 -16.38 22.25 -18.40
C PHE A 537 -17.15 22.05 -19.69
N ARG A 538 -16.83 22.88 -20.69
CA ARG A 538 -17.16 22.61 -22.09
C ARG A 538 -16.03 21.82 -22.72
N VAL A 539 -16.37 20.77 -23.46
CA VAL A 539 -15.42 19.96 -24.26
C VAL A 539 -15.25 20.61 -25.62
N ASP A 540 -14.08 21.21 -25.86
CA ASP A 540 -13.76 21.86 -27.14
C ASP A 540 -13.23 20.84 -28.16
N ASN A 541 -12.45 19.83 -27.71
CA ASN A 541 -11.91 18.77 -28.54
C ASN A 541 -11.66 17.51 -27.70
N GLN A 542 -11.72 16.34 -28.36
CA GLN A 542 -11.43 15.05 -27.71
C GLN A 542 -10.77 14.06 -28.66
N ARG A 543 -9.88 13.23 -28.14
CA ARG A 543 -9.25 12.16 -28.91
C ARG A 543 -8.88 10.97 -28.01
N LEU A 544 -8.93 9.77 -28.57
CA LEU A 544 -8.44 8.56 -27.90
C LEU A 544 -6.93 8.42 -28.09
N LEU A 545 -6.22 8.13 -27.00
CA LEU A 545 -4.82 7.76 -26.98
C LEU A 545 -4.69 6.26 -26.75
N LYS A 546 -3.97 5.56 -27.66
CA LYS A 546 -3.74 4.11 -27.59
C LYS A 546 -5.07 3.32 -27.44
N GLU A 547 -6.16 3.84 -28.03
CA GLU A 547 -7.51 3.22 -27.98
C GLU A 547 -8.04 2.93 -26.56
N ARG A 548 -7.40 3.52 -25.55
CA ARG A 548 -7.63 3.19 -24.14
C ARG A 548 -7.82 4.41 -23.22
N HIS A 549 -7.35 5.57 -23.61
CA HIS A 549 -7.38 6.77 -22.76
C HIS A 549 -8.00 7.95 -23.49
N LEU A 550 -8.91 8.66 -22.85
CA LEU A 550 -9.54 9.83 -23.41
C LEU A 550 -8.73 11.09 -23.08
N LYS A 551 -8.14 11.75 -24.10
CA LYS A 551 -7.55 13.08 -23.95
C LYS A 551 -8.53 14.14 -24.40
N LEU A 552 -8.68 15.19 -23.58
CA LEU A 552 -9.65 16.26 -23.77
C LEU A 552 -8.95 17.62 -23.81
N GLN A 553 -9.51 18.53 -24.60
CA GLN A 553 -9.28 19.96 -24.50
C GLN A 553 -10.56 20.60 -24.01
N LEU A 554 -10.47 21.32 -22.92
CA LEU A 554 -11.59 21.85 -22.16
C LEU A 554 -11.53 23.37 -22.09
N SER A 555 -12.69 24.00 -21.95
CA SER A 555 -12.78 25.42 -21.61
C SER A 555 -13.66 25.66 -20.39
N LYS A 556 -13.22 26.60 -19.52
CA LYS A 556 -13.93 27.12 -18.37
C LYS A 556 -13.62 28.62 -18.22
N ASN A 557 -14.64 29.47 -18.16
CA ASN A 557 -14.49 30.92 -17.97
C ASN A 557 -13.50 31.57 -18.97
N GLY A 558 -13.49 31.12 -20.23
CA GLY A 558 -12.61 31.64 -21.27
C GLY A 558 -11.17 31.10 -21.25
N GLN A 559 -10.80 30.30 -20.28
CA GLN A 559 -9.50 29.62 -20.21
C GLN A 559 -9.57 28.20 -20.77
N ARG A 560 -8.48 27.72 -21.35
CA ARG A 560 -8.36 26.37 -21.91
C ARG A 560 -7.47 25.49 -21.05
N PHE A 561 -7.84 24.21 -20.92
CA PHE A 561 -7.15 23.22 -20.13
C PHE A 561 -7.02 21.90 -20.89
N ASP A 562 -5.86 21.26 -20.78
CA ASP A 562 -5.66 19.88 -21.21
C ASP A 562 -6.10 18.95 -20.08
N ALA A 563 -6.89 17.92 -20.42
CA ALA A 563 -7.29 16.89 -19.47
C ALA A 563 -7.08 15.48 -20.04
N ILE A 564 -7.00 14.51 -19.14
CA ILE A 564 -6.91 13.09 -19.50
C ILE A 564 -7.74 12.25 -18.53
N GLN A 565 -8.48 11.28 -19.09
CA GLN A 565 -9.05 10.19 -18.32
C GLN A 565 -8.42 8.88 -18.77
N PHE A 566 -7.78 8.21 -17.83
CA PHE A 566 -7.16 6.91 -18.08
C PHE A 566 -8.19 5.79 -18.10
N ASN A 567 -7.94 4.75 -18.91
CA ASN A 567 -8.80 3.55 -19.03
C ASN A 567 -10.27 3.86 -19.34
N PHE A 568 -10.49 4.87 -20.18
CA PHE A 568 -11.80 5.28 -20.65
C PHE A 568 -11.74 5.49 -22.17
N ALA A 569 -12.48 4.69 -22.91
CA ALA A 569 -12.43 4.63 -24.39
C ALA A 569 -13.70 5.21 -25.05
N GLU A 570 -14.63 5.77 -24.26
CA GLU A 570 -15.84 6.38 -24.79
C GLU A 570 -15.66 7.88 -25.01
N SER A 571 -16.56 8.48 -25.82
CA SER A 571 -16.58 9.91 -26.03
C SER A 571 -17.28 10.65 -24.88
N ALA A 572 -16.76 11.84 -24.54
CA ALA A 572 -17.39 12.73 -23.59
C ALA A 572 -18.49 13.58 -24.27
N PRO A 573 -19.58 13.95 -23.54
CA PRO A 573 -20.55 14.92 -24.02
C PRO A 573 -19.95 16.33 -24.14
N ALA A 574 -20.68 17.24 -24.81
CA ALA A 574 -20.20 18.61 -25.06
C ALA A 574 -19.99 19.43 -23.78
N GLU A 575 -20.79 19.17 -22.76
CA GLU A 575 -20.65 19.77 -21.42
C GLU A 575 -20.61 18.66 -20.37
N ILE A 576 -19.65 18.77 -19.45
CA ILE A 576 -19.38 17.78 -18.43
C ILE A 576 -19.22 18.42 -17.05
N HIS A 577 -19.66 17.70 -16.01
CA HIS A 577 -19.27 17.93 -14.63
C HIS A 577 -18.22 16.88 -14.27
N ALA A 578 -16.99 17.31 -13.97
CA ALA A 578 -15.86 16.40 -13.78
C ALA A 578 -15.22 16.52 -12.39
N ALA A 579 -14.90 15.38 -11.79
CA ALA A 579 -14.01 15.28 -10.64
C ALA A 579 -12.58 15.07 -11.13
N TYR A 580 -11.63 15.92 -10.71
CA TYR A 580 -10.28 15.94 -11.26
C TYR A 580 -9.22 16.34 -10.23
N ARG A 581 -7.96 15.94 -10.53
CA ARG A 581 -6.75 16.41 -9.84
C ARG A 581 -5.93 17.32 -10.77
N LEU A 582 -5.19 18.26 -10.16
CA LEU A 582 -4.14 18.98 -10.88
C LEU A 582 -2.89 18.12 -10.94
N SER A 583 -2.23 18.10 -12.09
CA SER A 583 -0.96 17.40 -12.29
C SER A 583 0.02 18.23 -13.10
N ALA A 584 1.29 18.22 -12.70
CA ALA A 584 2.39 18.76 -13.47
C ALA A 584 2.87 17.70 -14.47
N ASN A 585 2.29 17.70 -15.68
CA ASN A 585 2.63 16.75 -16.73
C ASN A 585 3.86 17.23 -17.51
N GLU A 586 4.88 16.38 -17.60
CA GLU A 586 6.08 16.61 -18.39
C GLU A 586 6.02 15.81 -19.70
N TYR A 587 6.10 16.50 -20.81
CA TYR A 587 6.14 15.89 -22.13
C TYR A 587 7.16 16.59 -23.02
N ASN A 588 8.10 15.84 -23.59
CA ASN A 588 9.22 16.35 -24.40
C ASN A 588 10.01 17.50 -23.73
N GLY A 589 10.26 17.39 -22.43
CA GLY A 589 10.99 18.40 -21.67
C GLY A 589 10.20 19.67 -21.32
N VAL A 590 8.91 19.73 -21.68
CA VAL A 590 8.01 20.84 -21.32
C VAL A 590 7.05 20.37 -20.24
N THR A 591 7.07 21.07 -19.11
CA THR A 591 6.11 20.83 -18.01
C THR A 591 4.90 21.74 -18.18
N SER A 592 3.70 21.17 -18.17
CA SER A 592 2.43 21.90 -18.29
C SER A 592 1.40 21.37 -17.31
N LEU A 593 0.41 22.22 -16.99
CA LEU A 593 -0.74 21.78 -16.21
C LEU A 593 -1.57 20.78 -17.02
N GLN A 594 -1.94 19.67 -16.40
CA GLN A 594 -2.90 18.71 -16.92
C GLN A 594 -3.94 18.38 -15.83
N LEU A 595 -5.21 18.34 -16.21
CA LEU A 595 -6.28 17.86 -15.34
C LEU A 595 -6.38 16.33 -15.47
N MET A 596 -6.18 15.61 -14.40
CA MET A 596 -6.35 14.16 -14.35
C MET A 596 -7.76 13.84 -13.85
N PHE A 597 -8.62 13.35 -14.72
CA PHE A 597 -9.98 13.03 -14.37
C PHE A 597 -10.07 11.71 -13.60
N GLU A 598 -10.81 11.73 -12.50
CA GLU A 598 -11.26 10.52 -11.80
C GLU A 598 -12.60 10.05 -12.33
N HIS A 599 -13.47 10.99 -12.66
CA HIS A 599 -14.81 10.74 -13.19
C HIS A 599 -15.36 11.99 -13.86
N PHE A 600 -16.27 11.82 -14.79
CA PHE A 600 -17.14 12.89 -15.29
C PHE A 600 -18.53 12.36 -15.63
N GLU A 601 -19.49 13.24 -15.58
CA GLU A 601 -20.89 13.01 -15.96
C GLU A 601 -21.38 14.17 -16.85
N PRO A 602 -22.48 14.03 -17.61
CA PRO A 602 -23.10 15.16 -18.30
C PRO A 602 -23.44 16.28 -17.31
N ALA A 603 -23.15 17.56 -17.68
CA ALA A 603 -23.29 18.73 -16.79
C ALA A 603 -24.76 19.18 -16.61
#